data_f7f814fc48a4c21d1b1b80c35b541c32
#
_entry.id   f7f814fc48a4c21d1b1b80c35b541c32
#
_cell.length_a   1.000
_cell.length_b   1.000
_cell.length_c   1.000
_cell.angle_alpha   90.00
_cell.angle_beta   90.00
_cell.angle_gamma   90.00
#
_symmetry.space_group_name_H-M   'P 1'
#
loop_
_entity.id
_entity.type
_entity.pdbx_description
1 polymer ?
#
loop_
_entity_poly.entity_id
_entity_poly.type
_entity_poly.pdbx_seq_one_letter_code
_entity_poly.pdbx_strand_id
1 'polypeptide(L)'
;MARPKIALIGAGQIGGTLAHLAALKELGDVVLFDIAEGMPQGKALDIAESGPSEGFDAAMSGTNSYEDIAGADVCIVTAGVPRKPGMSRDDLLGINLKVMKSVGEGIAQNAPNAFVICITNPLDAMVWALREFSGLPHEKVVGMAGVLDSARFRHFLSLEFEVSMKDVTAFVLGGHGDTMVPLARYSTVAGIPLPDLVSMGWTTQDKLDAIIQRTRDGGAEIVGLLKTGSAFYAPATSAIEMAEAYLKDQKRVLPCAAYCDGEFGLKGIYVGVPTVIGAGGVEKVIDIKLSGDEQAMFDKSVDAVKGLVEACKGIDTTLA
;
A
#
# COMPACT_ATOMS: atom_id res chain seq x y z
N MET A 1 18.87 13.24 18.64
CA MET A 1 18.09 13.56 17.44
C MET A 1 16.62 13.51 17.85
N ALA A 2 15.77 14.39 17.31
CA ALA A 2 14.33 14.29 17.50
C ALA A 2 13.83 12.98 16.88
N ARG A 3 12.76 12.38 17.46
CA ARG A 3 12.10 11.22 16.85
C ARG A 3 11.49 11.64 15.51
N PRO A 4 11.45 10.75 14.50
CA PRO A 4 10.68 11.00 13.28
C PRO A 4 9.22 11.29 13.59
N LYS A 5 8.56 12.10 12.76
CA LYS A 5 7.14 12.39 12.87
C LYS A 5 6.36 11.67 11.77
N ILE A 6 5.37 10.89 12.16
CA ILE A 6 4.52 10.09 11.26
C ILE A 6 3.10 10.64 11.30
N ALA A 7 2.61 11.15 10.19
CA ALA A 7 1.24 11.63 10.05
C ALA A 7 0.38 10.54 9.38
N LEU A 8 -0.71 10.14 10.03
CA LEU A 8 -1.67 9.16 9.53
C LEU A 8 -2.95 9.89 9.12
N ILE A 9 -3.18 9.99 7.81
CA ILE A 9 -4.30 10.72 7.24
C ILE A 9 -5.48 9.79 7.03
N GLY A 10 -6.42 9.83 7.97
CA GLY A 10 -7.54 8.90 8.14
C GLY A 10 -7.39 8.09 9.44
N ALA A 11 -8.28 8.30 10.40
CA ALA A 11 -8.29 7.61 11.69
C ALA A 11 -9.27 6.42 11.75
N GLY A 12 -9.59 5.81 10.60
CA GLY A 12 -10.41 4.59 10.54
C GLY A 12 -9.72 3.37 11.17
N GLN A 13 -10.13 2.16 10.77
CA GLN A 13 -9.55 0.92 11.31
C GLN A 13 -8.07 0.76 10.91
N ILE A 14 -7.74 1.05 9.63
CA ILE A 14 -6.35 0.99 9.18
C ILE A 14 -5.52 2.04 9.91
N GLY A 15 -5.99 3.30 10.00
CA GLY A 15 -5.26 4.39 10.66
C GLY A 15 -4.95 4.10 12.14
N GLY A 16 -5.91 3.59 12.91
CA GLY A 16 -5.68 3.18 14.29
C GLY A 16 -4.67 2.02 14.39
N THR A 17 -4.75 1.03 13.51
CA THR A 17 -3.80 -0.09 13.46
C THR A 17 -2.39 0.39 13.08
N LEU A 18 -2.26 1.31 12.12
CA LEU A 18 -0.99 1.94 11.76
C LEU A 18 -0.36 2.66 12.95
N ALA A 19 -1.15 3.45 13.68
CA ALA A 19 -0.70 4.19 14.84
C ALA A 19 -0.14 3.25 15.92
N HIS A 20 -0.88 2.20 16.26
CA HIS A 20 -0.46 1.20 17.22
C HIS A 20 0.82 0.48 16.80
N LEU A 21 0.91 0.04 15.51
CA LEU A 21 2.11 -0.62 14.99
C LEU A 21 3.34 0.32 14.96
N ALA A 22 3.15 1.59 14.60
CA ALA A 22 4.22 2.59 14.61
C ALA A 22 4.77 2.82 16.04
N ALA A 23 3.87 2.86 17.02
CA ALA A 23 4.22 2.97 18.43
C ALA A 23 4.99 1.74 18.92
N LEU A 24 4.45 0.52 18.73
CA LEU A 24 5.10 -0.74 19.13
C LEU A 24 6.50 -0.94 18.53
N LYS A 25 6.70 -0.47 17.30
CA LYS A 25 7.99 -0.51 16.62
C LYS A 25 8.90 0.68 16.92
N GLU A 26 8.42 1.63 17.71
CA GLU A 26 9.10 2.88 18.06
C GLU A 26 9.66 3.62 16.82
N LEU A 27 8.86 3.68 15.75
CA LEU A 27 9.28 4.29 14.49
C LEU A 27 9.32 5.82 14.55
N GLY A 28 8.56 6.44 15.45
CA GLY A 28 8.49 7.88 15.60
C GLY A 28 7.27 8.32 16.42
N ASP A 29 7.11 9.64 16.57
CA ASP A 29 5.92 10.25 17.14
C ASP A 29 4.79 10.28 16.12
N VAL A 30 3.55 10.02 16.53
CA VAL A 30 2.41 9.80 15.64
C VAL A 30 1.37 10.90 15.80
N VAL A 31 0.93 11.45 14.67
CA VAL A 31 -0.22 12.35 14.57
C VAL A 31 -1.31 11.65 13.75
N LEU A 32 -2.44 11.33 14.38
CA LEU A 32 -3.65 10.87 13.69
C LEU A 32 -4.46 12.08 13.24
N PHE A 33 -4.72 12.18 11.94
CA PHE A 33 -5.61 13.18 11.36
C PHE A 33 -6.89 12.53 10.84
N ASP A 34 -8.04 13.12 11.14
CA ASP A 34 -9.32 12.79 10.51
C ASP A 34 -10.25 14.01 10.52
N ILE A 35 -11.19 14.05 9.58
CA ILE A 35 -12.23 15.10 9.55
C ILE A 35 -13.34 14.86 10.60
N ALA A 36 -13.46 13.63 11.11
CA ALA A 36 -14.42 13.28 12.16
C ALA A 36 -13.91 13.75 13.52
N GLU A 37 -14.57 14.77 14.09
CA GLU A 37 -14.22 15.30 15.41
C GLU A 37 -14.23 14.22 16.49
N GLY A 38 -13.23 14.26 17.37
CA GLY A 38 -13.09 13.35 18.51
C GLY A 38 -12.53 11.97 18.16
N MET A 39 -12.70 11.47 16.95
CA MET A 39 -12.24 10.14 16.57
C MET A 39 -10.71 10.01 16.62
N PRO A 40 -9.93 10.88 15.94
CA PRO A 40 -8.46 10.78 16.00
C PRO A 40 -7.91 11.02 17.40
N GLN A 41 -8.52 11.94 18.18
CA GLN A 41 -8.11 12.24 19.53
C GLN A 41 -8.35 11.04 20.46
N GLY A 42 -9.54 10.42 20.39
CA GLY A 42 -9.89 9.27 21.19
C GLY A 42 -8.98 8.07 20.92
N LYS A 43 -8.71 7.77 19.64
CA LYS A 43 -7.80 6.67 19.28
C LYS A 43 -6.36 6.95 19.70
N ALA A 44 -5.87 8.17 19.52
CA ALA A 44 -4.52 8.54 19.94
C ALA A 44 -4.35 8.40 21.45
N LEU A 45 -5.36 8.80 22.24
CA LEU A 45 -5.35 8.65 23.70
C LEU A 45 -5.36 7.19 24.11
N ASP A 46 -6.24 6.37 23.55
CA ASP A 46 -6.36 4.93 23.86
C ASP A 46 -5.04 4.18 23.55
N ILE A 47 -4.40 4.49 22.40
CA ILE A 47 -3.10 3.92 22.06
C ILE A 47 -2.00 4.42 23.02
N ALA A 48 -1.98 5.71 23.38
CA ALA A 48 -1.03 6.25 24.33
C ALA A 48 -1.13 5.58 25.70
N GLU A 49 -2.36 5.29 26.17
CA GLU A 49 -2.61 4.59 27.43
C GLU A 49 -2.09 3.14 27.42
N SER A 50 -1.92 2.52 26.25
CA SER A 50 -1.29 1.20 26.14
C SER A 50 0.23 1.23 26.30
N GLY A 51 0.87 2.41 26.13
CA GLY A 51 2.33 2.59 26.16
C GLY A 51 3.00 2.07 27.44
N PRO A 52 2.48 2.37 28.65
CA PRO A 52 3.07 1.86 29.89
C PRO A 52 3.08 0.33 29.99
N SER A 53 2.14 -0.35 29.36
CA SER A 53 2.05 -1.82 29.38
C SER A 53 2.91 -2.46 28.27
N GLU A 54 3.00 -1.81 27.11
CA GLU A 54 3.74 -2.31 25.94
C GLU A 54 5.22 -1.89 25.95
N GLY A 55 5.56 -0.83 26.69
CA GLY A 55 6.93 -0.35 26.86
C GLY A 55 7.42 0.58 25.76
N PHE A 56 6.55 1.33 25.09
CA PHE A 56 6.93 2.37 24.15
C PHE A 56 6.71 3.78 24.70
N ASP A 57 7.52 4.74 24.23
CA ASP A 57 7.48 6.16 24.63
C ASP A 57 7.13 7.11 23.45
N ALA A 58 6.59 6.60 22.35
CA ALA A 58 6.18 7.42 21.22
C ALA A 58 5.05 8.39 21.64
N ALA A 59 5.20 9.67 21.30
CA ALA A 59 4.11 10.62 21.51
C ALA A 59 2.98 10.35 20.50
N MET A 60 1.74 10.38 21.03
CA MET A 60 0.54 10.12 20.23
C MET A 60 -0.38 11.33 20.33
N SER A 61 -0.83 11.85 19.20
CA SER A 61 -1.79 12.95 19.15
C SER A 61 -2.84 12.74 18.07
N GLY A 62 -4.04 13.25 18.30
CA GLY A 62 -5.13 13.26 17.32
C GLY A 62 -5.52 14.69 16.96
N THR A 63 -5.82 14.93 15.69
CA THR A 63 -6.14 16.27 15.18
C THR A 63 -7.18 16.25 14.07
N ASN A 64 -7.84 17.39 13.89
CA ASN A 64 -8.70 17.69 12.75
C ASN A 64 -8.14 18.85 11.88
N SER A 65 -6.87 19.29 12.16
CA SER A 65 -6.18 20.33 11.40
C SER A 65 -4.95 19.77 10.68
N TYR A 66 -4.80 20.10 9.39
CA TYR A 66 -3.58 19.81 8.64
C TYR A 66 -2.35 20.56 9.16
N GLU A 67 -2.52 21.65 9.88
CA GLU A 67 -1.39 22.37 10.48
C GLU A 67 -0.58 21.49 11.44
N ASP A 68 -1.26 20.56 12.13
CA ASP A 68 -0.61 19.68 13.10
C ASP A 68 0.25 18.57 12.47
N ILE A 69 0.11 18.32 11.15
CA ILE A 69 1.03 17.41 10.45
C ILE A 69 2.32 18.12 9.98
N ALA A 70 2.47 19.40 10.24
CA ALA A 70 3.64 20.15 9.80
C ALA A 70 4.95 19.48 10.24
N GLY A 71 5.87 19.37 9.28
CA GLY A 71 7.17 18.73 9.49
C GLY A 71 7.14 17.20 9.62
N ALA A 72 6.06 16.53 9.20
CA ALA A 72 6.04 15.08 9.16
C ALA A 72 7.09 14.52 8.18
N ASP A 73 7.81 13.49 8.60
CA ASP A 73 8.77 12.74 7.78
C ASP A 73 8.05 11.75 6.86
N VAL A 74 6.96 11.16 7.35
CA VAL A 74 6.12 10.21 6.61
C VAL A 74 4.66 10.58 6.77
N CYS A 75 3.91 10.57 5.65
CA CYS A 75 2.46 10.64 5.63
C CYS A 75 1.88 9.33 5.09
N ILE A 76 1.02 8.65 5.84
CA ILE A 76 0.31 7.46 5.36
C ILE A 76 -1.17 7.79 5.17
N VAL A 77 -1.64 7.69 3.93
CA VAL A 77 -2.99 8.13 3.54
C VAL A 77 -3.94 6.94 3.44
N THR A 78 -4.88 6.90 4.37
CA THR A 78 -5.99 5.92 4.38
C THR A 78 -7.35 6.60 4.25
N ALA A 79 -7.36 7.93 4.16
CA ALA A 79 -8.57 8.73 4.00
C ALA A 79 -9.32 8.35 2.73
N GLY A 80 -10.63 8.19 2.82
CA GLY A 80 -11.50 7.79 1.72
C GLY A 80 -12.64 6.93 2.22
N VAL A 81 -13.57 6.63 1.33
CA VAL A 81 -14.70 5.76 1.65
C VAL A 81 -14.49 4.36 1.05
N PRO A 82 -14.83 3.29 1.77
CA PRO A 82 -14.87 1.96 1.19
C PRO A 82 -16.09 1.84 0.26
N ARG A 83 -16.02 0.91 -0.70
CA ARG A 83 -17.17 0.60 -1.56
C ARG A 83 -18.35 0.09 -0.72
N LYS A 84 -19.50 0.72 -0.87
CA LYS A 84 -20.74 0.33 -0.19
C LYS A 84 -21.65 -0.46 -1.15
N PRO A 85 -22.55 -1.32 -0.64
CA PRO A 85 -23.57 -1.96 -1.47
C PRO A 85 -24.39 -0.90 -2.24
N GLY A 86 -24.57 -1.12 -3.55
CA GLY A 86 -25.29 -0.20 -4.44
C GLY A 86 -24.45 0.96 -5.00
N MET A 87 -23.21 1.14 -4.56
CA MET A 87 -22.30 2.15 -5.09
C MET A 87 -21.64 1.65 -6.38
N SER A 88 -21.73 2.43 -7.46
CA SER A 88 -20.99 2.13 -8.69
C SER A 88 -19.49 2.32 -8.50
N ARG A 89 -18.68 1.83 -9.46
CA ARG A 89 -17.24 2.05 -9.48
C ARG A 89 -16.90 3.53 -9.67
N ASP A 90 -17.66 4.21 -10.53
CA ASP A 90 -17.45 5.62 -10.84
C ASP A 90 -17.84 6.53 -9.67
N ASP A 91 -18.91 6.20 -8.93
CA ASP A 91 -19.26 6.92 -7.70
C ASP A 91 -18.13 6.86 -6.67
N LEU A 92 -17.59 5.66 -6.44
CA LEU A 92 -16.46 5.48 -5.52
C LEU A 92 -15.25 6.29 -5.97
N LEU A 93 -14.92 6.22 -7.26
CA LEU A 93 -13.80 6.94 -7.85
C LEU A 93 -13.97 8.45 -7.67
N GLY A 94 -15.14 9.00 -7.98
CA GLY A 94 -15.42 10.44 -7.85
C GLY A 94 -15.37 10.94 -6.41
N ILE A 95 -15.85 10.16 -5.44
CA ILE A 95 -15.78 10.52 -4.02
C ILE A 95 -14.31 10.53 -3.56
N ASN A 96 -13.57 9.45 -3.80
CA ASN A 96 -12.21 9.32 -3.32
C ASN A 96 -11.25 10.26 -4.06
N LEU A 97 -11.52 10.62 -5.31
CA LEU A 97 -10.75 11.64 -6.03
C LEU A 97 -10.83 13.01 -5.33
N LYS A 98 -12.02 13.43 -4.87
CA LYS A 98 -12.18 14.66 -4.09
C LYS A 98 -11.44 14.61 -2.76
N VAL A 99 -11.43 13.43 -2.11
CA VAL A 99 -10.65 13.23 -0.88
C VAL A 99 -9.15 13.35 -1.18
N MET A 100 -8.64 12.72 -2.25
CA MET A 100 -7.23 12.83 -2.63
C MET A 100 -6.81 14.26 -2.96
N LYS A 101 -7.70 15.08 -3.54
CA LYS A 101 -7.44 16.50 -3.78
C LYS A 101 -7.22 17.25 -2.46
N SER A 102 -8.17 17.13 -1.52
CA SER A 102 -8.05 17.78 -0.21
C SER A 102 -6.81 17.30 0.57
N VAL A 103 -6.52 15.99 0.55
CA VAL A 103 -5.35 15.41 1.21
C VAL A 103 -4.06 15.87 0.55
N GLY A 104 -3.99 15.85 -0.78
CA GLY A 104 -2.81 16.27 -1.54
C GLY A 104 -2.45 17.75 -1.27
N GLU A 105 -3.45 18.63 -1.32
CA GLU A 105 -3.28 20.05 -0.99
C GLU A 105 -2.84 20.24 0.46
N GLY A 106 -3.46 19.52 1.42
CA GLY A 106 -3.10 19.58 2.83
C GLY A 106 -1.67 19.12 3.12
N ILE A 107 -1.21 18.04 2.49
CA ILE A 107 0.17 17.54 2.62
C ILE A 107 1.14 18.53 1.97
N ALA A 108 0.86 19.03 0.76
CA ALA A 108 1.73 19.97 0.05
C ALA A 108 1.99 21.25 0.86
N GLN A 109 0.97 21.74 1.55
CA GLN A 109 1.07 22.96 2.35
C GLN A 109 1.81 22.76 3.69
N ASN A 110 1.64 21.61 4.35
CA ASN A 110 2.09 21.42 5.72
C ASN A 110 3.28 20.45 5.86
N ALA A 111 3.41 19.46 4.96
CA ALA A 111 4.46 18.45 5.00
C ALA A 111 5.08 18.19 3.60
N PRO A 112 5.58 19.22 2.89
CA PRO A 112 6.04 19.11 1.50
C PRO A 112 7.26 18.20 1.30
N ASN A 113 7.95 17.83 2.36
CA ASN A 113 9.14 16.97 2.30
C ASN A 113 8.85 15.53 2.72
N ALA A 114 7.61 15.23 3.14
CA ALA A 114 7.25 13.90 3.63
C ALA A 114 7.33 12.83 2.53
N PHE A 115 7.69 11.62 2.93
CA PHE A 115 7.43 10.43 2.12
C PHE A 115 5.98 10.01 2.28
N VAL A 116 5.24 9.91 1.19
CA VAL A 116 3.79 9.72 1.19
C VAL A 116 3.44 8.31 0.71
N ILE A 117 2.77 7.54 1.56
CA ILE A 117 2.30 6.18 1.25
C ILE A 117 0.77 6.22 1.13
N CYS A 118 0.24 5.96 -0.07
CA CYS A 118 -1.20 5.89 -0.32
C CYS A 118 -1.71 4.46 -0.13
N ILE A 119 -2.85 4.31 0.59
CA ILE A 119 -3.58 3.03 0.76
C ILE A 119 -5.00 3.12 0.19
N THR A 120 -5.50 4.33 -0.04
CA THR A 120 -6.88 4.58 -0.49
C THR A 120 -7.18 3.90 -1.83
N ASN A 121 -8.33 3.22 -1.92
CA ASN A 121 -8.79 2.53 -3.13
C ASN A 121 -9.73 3.40 -3.99
N PRO A 122 -9.74 3.17 -5.32
CA PRO A 122 -8.89 2.25 -6.10
C PRO A 122 -7.44 2.74 -6.15
N LEU A 123 -6.52 1.93 -5.61
CA LEU A 123 -5.18 2.37 -5.21
C LEU A 123 -4.39 3.05 -6.31
N ASP A 124 -4.26 2.39 -7.48
CA ASP A 124 -3.38 2.85 -8.55
C ASP A 124 -3.80 4.23 -9.09
N ALA A 125 -5.11 4.48 -9.17
CA ALA A 125 -5.65 5.78 -9.53
C ALA A 125 -5.53 6.82 -8.42
N MET A 126 -5.70 6.40 -7.15
CA MET A 126 -5.64 7.32 -6.02
C MET A 126 -4.20 7.77 -5.71
N VAL A 127 -3.21 6.90 -5.83
CA VAL A 127 -1.81 7.31 -5.66
C VAL A 127 -1.37 8.27 -6.79
N TRP A 128 -1.80 8.01 -8.03
CA TRP A 128 -1.57 8.90 -9.16
C TRP A 128 -2.20 10.28 -8.90
N ALA A 129 -3.49 10.31 -8.56
CA ALA A 129 -4.21 11.56 -8.29
C ALA A 129 -3.62 12.33 -7.09
N LEU A 130 -3.25 11.62 -6.02
CA LEU A 130 -2.62 12.22 -4.85
C LEU A 130 -1.29 12.92 -5.22
N ARG A 131 -0.49 12.29 -6.07
CA ARG A 131 0.75 12.90 -6.58
C ARG A 131 0.44 14.14 -7.43
N GLU A 132 -0.52 14.07 -8.34
CA GLU A 132 -0.89 15.22 -9.18
C GLU A 132 -1.40 16.39 -8.35
N PHE A 133 -2.29 16.17 -7.38
CA PHE A 133 -2.84 17.21 -6.52
C PHE A 133 -1.83 17.77 -5.50
N SER A 134 -0.89 16.96 -5.03
CA SER A 134 0.14 17.43 -4.10
C SER A 134 1.30 18.15 -4.79
N GLY A 135 1.56 17.84 -6.06
CA GLY A 135 2.73 18.34 -6.79
C GLY A 135 4.07 17.84 -6.23
N LEU A 136 4.06 16.86 -5.35
CA LEU A 136 5.30 16.29 -4.79
C LEU A 136 6.09 15.51 -5.86
N PRO A 137 7.41 15.43 -5.72
CA PRO A 137 8.24 14.59 -6.58
C PRO A 137 7.75 13.14 -6.53
N HIS A 138 7.78 12.43 -7.68
CA HIS A 138 7.24 11.06 -7.76
C HIS A 138 8.00 10.07 -6.87
N GLU A 139 9.25 10.33 -6.54
CA GLU A 139 10.06 9.53 -5.61
C GLU A 139 9.54 9.62 -4.17
N LYS A 140 8.79 10.66 -3.86
CA LYS A 140 8.21 10.88 -2.54
C LYS A 140 6.79 10.34 -2.39
N VAL A 141 6.16 9.87 -3.47
CA VAL A 141 4.79 9.35 -3.42
C VAL A 141 4.75 7.91 -3.94
N VAL A 142 4.16 7.00 -3.17
CA VAL A 142 4.09 5.58 -3.49
C VAL A 142 2.78 4.97 -3.00
N GLY A 143 2.29 3.94 -3.69
CA GLY A 143 1.10 3.19 -3.28
C GLY A 143 1.45 1.86 -2.61
N MET A 144 0.77 1.54 -1.51
CA MET A 144 0.85 0.24 -0.85
C MET A 144 -0.05 -0.74 -1.61
N ALA A 145 0.54 -1.63 -2.39
CA ALA A 145 -0.12 -2.58 -3.28
C ALA A 145 0.46 -3.99 -3.14
N GLY A 146 1.44 -4.30 -3.97
CA GLY A 146 2.05 -5.63 -4.05
C GLY A 146 2.70 -6.11 -2.76
N VAL A 147 3.07 -5.23 -1.83
CA VAL A 147 3.56 -5.62 -0.49
C VAL A 147 2.50 -6.45 0.23
N LEU A 148 1.24 -5.98 0.24
CA LEU A 148 0.11 -6.71 0.81
C LEU A 148 -0.22 -7.97 0.00
N ASP A 149 -0.25 -7.86 -1.33
CA ASP A 149 -0.64 -8.98 -2.20
C ASP A 149 0.41 -10.09 -2.15
N SER A 150 1.69 -9.74 -2.09
CA SER A 150 2.78 -10.69 -1.88
C SER A 150 2.74 -11.31 -0.48
N ALA A 151 2.36 -10.56 0.56
CA ALA A 151 2.18 -11.13 1.90
C ALA A 151 1.08 -12.18 1.94
N ARG A 152 -0.04 -11.99 1.22
CA ARG A 152 -1.09 -13.00 1.05
C ARG A 152 -0.56 -14.24 0.32
N PHE A 153 0.15 -14.02 -0.78
CA PHE A 153 0.72 -15.11 -1.56
C PHE A 153 1.72 -15.92 -0.73
N ARG A 154 2.62 -15.26 0.00
CA ARG A 154 3.57 -15.89 0.93
C ARG A 154 2.84 -16.72 2.00
N HIS A 155 1.75 -16.20 2.56
CA HIS A 155 0.95 -16.91 3.56
C HIS A 155 0.35 -18.20 2.97
N PHE A 156 -0.29 -18.13 1.81
CA PHE A 156 -0.91 -19.31 1.19
C PHE A 156 0.14 -20.35 0.74
N LEU A 157 1.28 -19.90 0.22
CA LEU A 157 2.40 -20.78 -0.11
C LEU A 157 2.96 -21.47 1.14
N SER A 158 3.11 -20.75 2.25
CA SER A 158 3.61 -21.36 3.49
C SER A 158 2.70 -22.48 4.02
N LEU A 159 1.39 -22.34 3.82
CA LEU A 159 0.42 -23.40 4.18
C LEU A 159 0.54 -24.62 3.25
N GLU A 160 0.71 -24.43 1.94
CA GLU A 160 0.86 -25.52 0.98
C GLU A 160 2.14 -26.31 1.21
N PHE A 161 3.24 -25.62 1.49
CA PHE A 161 4.54 -26.26 1.68
C PHE A 161 4.82 -26.68 3.13
N GLU A 162 3.93 -26.33 4.07
CA GLU A 162 4.07 -26.61 5.52
C GLU A 162 5.39 -26.05 6.09
N VAL A 163 5.78 -24.84 5.66
CA VAL A 163 7.01 -24.17 6.07
C VAL A 163 6.75 -22.82 6.74
N SER A 164 7.77 -22.28 7.42
CA SER A 164 7.71 -20.92 7.96
C SER A 164 7.51 -19.89 6.85
N MET A 165 6.62 -18.91 7.07
CA MET A 165 6.46 -17.74 6.19
C MET A 165 7.76 -16.94 6.03
N LYS A 166 8.72 -17.08 6.94
CA LYS A 166 10.03 -16.40 6.87
C LYS A 166 10.88 -16.92 5.71
N ASP A 167 10.67 -18.19 5.31
CA ASP A 167 11.42 -18.84 4.24
C ASP A 167 10.75 -18.68 2.87
N VAL A 168 9.57 -18.03 2.81
CA VAL A 168 8.85 -17.78 1.56
C VAL A 168 9.09 -16.35 1.08
N THR A 169 9.58 -16.20 -0.13
CA THR A 169 9.66 -14.93 -0.86
C THR A 169 8.68 -14.97 -2.02
N ALA A 170 7.91 -13.91 -2.23
CA ALA A 170 6.95 -13.83 -3.33
C ALA A 170 6.88 -12.42 -3.90
N PHE A 171 6.57 -12.34 -5.19
CA PHE A 171 6.35 -11.10 -5.90
C PHE A 171 4.99 -11.09 -6.58
N VAL A 172 4.21 -10.04 -6.32
CA VAL A 172 2.96 -9.74 -7.03
C VAL A 172 3.08 -8.36 -7.63
N LEU A 173 2.93 -8.26 -8.95
CA LEU A 173 3.04 -7.03 -9.72
C LEU A 173 1.69 -6.62 -10.31
N GLY A 174 1.70 -5.53 -11.10
CA GLY A 174 0.51 -5.00 -11.77
C GLY A 174 -0.36 -4.13 -10.87
N GLY A 175 -1.54 -3.76 -11.34
CA GLY A 175 -2.54 -3.00 -10.56
C GLY A 175 -3.06 -3.78 -9.36
N HIS A 176 -3.36 -3.06 -8.29
CA HIS A 176 -3.89 -3.65 -7.06
C HIS A 176 -5.37 -4.04 -7.22
N GLY A 177 -5.66 -5.33 -7.31
CA GLY A 177 -7.02 -5.88 -7.49
C GLY A 177 -7.02 -7.15 -8.33
N ASP A 178 -8.14 -7.42 -9.02
CA ASP A 178 -8.37 -8.68 -9.74
C ASP A 178 -7.37 -8.94 -10.88
N THR A 179 -6.72 -7.89 -11.37
CA THR A 179 -5.73 -7.97 -12.45
C THR A 179 -4.29 -8.09 -11.97
N MET A 180 -4.05 -8.23 -10.66
CA MET A 180 -2.70 -8.42 -10.12
C MET A 180 -2.01 -9.65 -10.73
N VAL A 181 -0.69 -9.59 -10.81
CA VAL A 181 0.16 -10.58 -11.48
C VAL A 181 1.10 -11.25 -10.47
N PRO A 182 0.68 -12.34 -9.81
CA PRO A 182 1.58 -13.14 -8.98
C PRO A 182 2.62 -13.84 -9.86
N LEU A 183 3.90 -13.59 -9.59
CA LEU A 183 5.02 -14.11 -10.37
C LEU A 183 5.59 -15.38 -9.74
N ALA A 184 5.08 -16.56 -10.13
CA ALA A 184 5.55 -17.85 -9.62
C ALA A 184 7.05 -18.05 -9.85
N ARG A 185 7.57 -17.65 -11.01
CA ARG A 185 8.98 -17.78 -11.39
C ARG A 185 9.94 -16.95 -10.51
N TYR A 186 9.48 -15.83 -9.97
CA TYR A 186 10.22 -14.97 -9.04
C TYR A 186 9.84 -15.20 -7.57
N SER A 187 9.00 -16.21 -7.30
CA SER A 187 8.60 -16.58 -5.94
C SER A 187 9.30 -17.87 -5.53
N THR A 188 9.79 -17.93 -4.29
CA THR A 188 10.67 -19.00 -3.83
C THR A 188 10.34 -19.47 -2.43
N VAL A 189 10.71 -20.72 -2.12
CA VAL A 189 10.83 -21.23 -0.75
C VAL A 189 12.30 -21.46 -0.48
N ALA A 190 12.89 -20.78 0.48
CA ALA A 190 14.32 -20.86 0.82
C ALA A 190 15.25 -20.69 -0.41
N GLY A 191 14.86 -19.84 -1.37
CA GLY A 191 15.58 -19.59 -2.61
C GLY A 191 15.29 -20.58 -3.75
N ILE A 192 14.48 -21.63 -3.52
CA ILE A 192 14.08 -22.58 -4.56
C ILE A 192 12.85 -22.02 -5.28
N PRO A 193 12.90 -21.77 -6.61
CA PRO A 193 11.76 -21.23 -7.36
C PRO A 193 10.54 -22.15 -7.34
N LEU A 194 9.34 -21.58 -7.32
CA LEU A 194 8.09 -22.38 -7.31
C LEU A 194 7.98 -23.37 -8.49
N PRO A 195 8.40 -23.04 -9.74
CA PRO A 195 8.37 -24.01 -10.82
C PRO A 195 9.27 -25.24 -10.56
N ASP A 196 10.40 -25.06 -9.88
CA ASP A 196 11.29 -26.16 -9.52
C ASP A 196 10.66 -27.04 -8.45
N LEU A 197 9.95 -26.46 -7.47
CA LEU A 197 9.21 -27.20 -6.45
C LEU A 197 8.08 -28.04 -7.05
N VAL A 198 7.42 -27.54 -8.10
CA VAL A 198 6.46 -28.31 -8.89
C VAL A 198 7.15 -29.48 -9.59
N SER A 199 8.27 -29.22 -10.26
CA SER A 199 9.04 -30.27 -10.97
C SER A 199 9.59 -31.35 -10.05
N MET A 200 9.93 -30.99 -8.80
CA MET A 200 10.37 -31.90 -7.74
C MET A 200 9.22 -32.69 -7.09
N GLY A 201 7.96 -32.37 -7.42
CA GLY A 201 6.78 -33.03 -6.86
C GLY A 201 6.44 -32.61 -5.43
N TRP A 202 6.99 -31.48 -4.93
CA TRP A 202 6.63 -30.96 -3.60
C TRP A 202 5.23 -30.32 -3.60
N THR A 203 4.80 -29.78 -4.74
CA THR A 203 3.42 -29.37 -5.02
C THR A 203 3.05 -29.71 -6.46
N THR A 204 1.83 -29.37 -6.90
CA THR A 204 1.38 -29.53 -8.28
C THR A 204 1.05 -28.19 -8.92
N GLN A 205 1.07 -28.11 -10.26
CA GLN A 205 0.69 -26.88 -10.97
C GLN A 205 -0.75 -26.46 -10.61
N ASP A 206 -1.70 -27.39 -10.55
CA ASP A 206 -3.10 -27.09 -10.22
C ASP A 206 -3.26 -26.46 -8.84
N LYS A 207 -2.49 -26.91 -7.84
CA LYS A 207 -2.49 -26.33 -6.51
C LYS A 207 -1.87 -24.93 -6.51
N LEU A 208 -0.77 -24.73 -7.24
CA LEU A 208 -0.15 -23.43 -7.38
C LEU A 208 -1.09 -22.43 -8.06
N ASP A 209 -1.79 -22.84 -9.11
CA ASP A 209 -2.78 -22.03 -9.82
C ASP A 209 -3.96 -21.65 -8.92
N ALA A 210 -4.43 -22.59 -8.09
CA ALA A 210 -5.47 -22.33 -7.09
C ALA A 210 -5.01 -21.30 -6.04
N ILE A 211 -3.75 -21.37 -5.58
CA ILE A 211 -3.15 -20.41 -4.64
C ILE A 211 -3.03 -19.04 -5.28
N ILE A 212 -2.59 -18.97 -6.53
CA ILE A 212 -2.51 -17.71 -7.30
C ILE A 212 -3.90 -17.07 -7.41
N GLN A 213 -4.93 -17.86 -7.74
CA GLN A 213 -6.30 -17.34 -7.82
C GLN A 213 -6.81 -16.89 -6.45
N ARG A 214 -6.59 -17.64 -5.39
CA ARG A 214 -6.97 -17.25 -4.02
C ARG A 214 -6.26 -15.98 -3.58
N THR A 215 -5.02 -15.74 -4.03
CA THR A 215 -4.30 -14.49 -3.77
C THR A 215 -5.01 -13.30 -4.39
N ARG A 216 -5.50 -13.42 -5.63
CA ARG A 216 -6.31 -12.40 -6.30
C ARG A 216 -7.61 -12.12 -5.57
N ASP A 217 -8.27 -13.17 -5.08
CA ASP A 217 -9.55 -13.10 -4.39
C ASP A 217 -9.44 -12.76 -2.89
N GLY A 218 -8.22 -12.69 -2.34
CA GLY A 218 -7.97 -12.59 -0.90
C GLY A 218 -8.63 -11.39 -0.21
N GLY A 219 -8.78 -10.26 -0.91
CA GLY A 219 -9.55 -9.12 -0.40
C GLY A 219 -11.04 -9.41 -0.29
N ALA A 220 -11.62 -10.03 -1.33
CA ALA A 220 -13.03 -10.40 -1.36
C ALA A 220 -13.35 -11.53 -0.35
N GLU A 221 -12.44 -12.50 -0.17
CA GLU A 221 -12.58 -13.57 0.84
C GLU A 221 -12.73 -12.97 2.25
N ILE A 222 -11.88 -12.00 2.62
CA ILE A 222 -11.94 -11.34 3.93
C ILE A 222 -13.25 -10.53 4.09
N VAL A 223 -13.66 -9.77 3.07
CA VAL A 223 -14.93 -9.02 3.09
C VAL A 223 -16.11 -9.98 3.25
N GLY A 224 -16.09 -11.12 2.56
CA GLY A 224 -17.10 -12.17 2.66
C GLY A 224 -17.22 -12.76 4.08
N LEU A 225 -16.10 -12.93 4.78
CA LEU A 225 -16.05 -13.45 6.15
C LEU A 225 -16.49 -12.39 7.19
N LEU A 226 -15.99 -11.16 7.06
CA LEU A 226 -16.27 -10.08 8.01
C LEU A 226 -17.71 -9.55 7.90
N LYS A 227 -18.36 -9.70 6.74
CA LYS A 227 -19.70 -9.16 6.42
C LYS A 227 -19.78 -7.63 6.41
N THR A 228 -19.06 -6.95 7.30
CA THR A 228 -18.95 -5.49 7.38
C THR A 228 -17.47 -5.09 7.44
N GLY A 229 -17.06 -4.11 6.63
CA GLY A 229 -15.67 -3.66 6.56
C GLY A 229 -14.81 -4.46 5.60
N SER A 230 -13.51 -4.28 5.70
CA SER A 230 -12.48 -4.91 4.87
C SER A 230 -11.26 -5.24 5.71
N ALA A 231 -10.25 -5.90 5.13
CA ALA A 231 -8.96 -6.13 5.77
C ALA A 231 -8.35 -4.80 6.27
N PHE A 232 -7.79 -4.80 7.46
CA PHE A 232 -7.11 -3.61 8.01
C PHE A 232 -5.79 -3.95 8.74
N TYR A 233 -5.61 -5.14 9.28
CA TYR A 233 -4.34 -5.55 9.91
C TYR A 233 -3.22 -5.69 8.89
N ALA A 234 -3.40 -6.52 7.88
CA ALA A 234 -2.37 -6.78 6.85
C ALA A 234 -2.06 -5.53 6.00
N PRO A 235 -3.03 -4.71 5.56
CA PRO A 235 -2.75 -3.44 4.90
C PRO A 235 -1.92 -2.48 5.76
N ALA A 236 -2.26 -2.34 7.05
CA ALA A 236 -1.51 -1.49 7.98
C ALA A 236 -0.07 -2.00 8.15
N THR A 237 0.12 -3.30 8.39
CA THR A 237 1.46 -3.89 8.53
C THR A 237 2.30 -3.70 7.26
N SER A 238 1.70 -3.84 6.08
CA SER A 238 2.39 -3.64 4.79
C SER A 238 2.85 -2.19 4.60
N ALA A 239 2.03 -1.21 4.97
CA ALA A 239 2.44 0.19 4.89
C ALA A 239 3.48 0.56 5.95
N ILE A 240 3.41 -0.03 7.14
CA ILE A 240 4.45 0.13 8.17
C ILE A 240 5.79 -0.45 7.70
N GLU A 241 5.81 -1.57 6.98
CA GLU A 241 7.04 -2.11 6.39
C GLU A 241 7.67 -1.11 5.40
N MET A 242 6.86 -0.43 4.60
CA MET A 242 7.33 0.61 3.68
C MET A 242 7.85 1.85 4.42
N ALA A 243 7.12 2.31 5.45
CA ALA A 243 7.52 3.46 6.27
C ALA A 243 8.83 3.17 7.04
N GLU A 244 8.97 1.97 7.60
CA GLU A 244 10.19 1.53 8.29
C GLU A 244 11.40 1.47 7.33
N ALA A 245 11.18 0.99 6.09
CA ALA A 245 12.23 0.96 5.07
C ALA A 245 12.74 2.37 4.72
N TYR A 246 11.85 3.36 4.65
CA TYR A 246 12.20 4.76 4.44
C TYR A 246 12.90 5.38 5.66
N LEU A 247 12.28 5.30 6.83
CA LEU A 247 12.76 5.95 8.05
C LEU A 247 14.12 5.41 8.53
N LYS A 248 14.40 4.12 8.30
CA LYS A 248 15.65 3.45 8.70
C LYS A 248 16.63 3.27 7.54
N ASP A 249 16.37 3.86 6.38
CA ASP A 249 17.19 3.73 5.16
C ASP A 249 17.55 2.26 4.80
N GLN A 250 16.57 1.35 4.90
CA GLN A 250 16.85 -0.08 4.80
C GLN A 250 17.12 -0.57 3.37
N LYS A 251 16.86 0.23 2.34
CA LYS A 251 16.99 -0.16 0.93
C LYS A 251 16.23 -1.46 0.59
N ARG A 252 15.04 -1.60 1.15
CA ARG A 252 14.20 -2.78 0.92
C ARG A 252 13.70 -2.82 -0.53
N VAL A 253 13.73 -4.01 -1.12
CA VAL A 253 13.07 -4.24 -2.41
C VAL A 253 11.65 -4.73 -2.13
N LEU A 254 10.67 -3.88 -2.40
CA LEU A 254 9.27 -4.14 -2.13
C LEU A 254 8.43 -3.94 -3.40
N PRO A 255 7.45 -4.79 -3.69
CA PRO A 255 6.51 -4.56 -4.79
C PRO A 255 5.50 -3.48 -4.39
N CYS A 256 5.64 -2.29 -4.95
CA CYS A 256 4.81 -1.13 -4.64
C CYS A 256 4.20 -0.54 -5.91
N ALA A 257 3.08 0.16 -5.81
CA ALA A 257 2.62 1.02 -6.89
C ALA A 257 3.53 2.25 -6.94
N ALA A 258 4.51 2.20 -7.84
CA ALA A 258 5.49 3.26 -8.06
C ALA A 258 5.34 3.88 -9.45
N TYR A 259 5.80 5.14 -9.58
CA TYR A 259 5.79 5.84 -10.86
C TYR A 259 6.85 5.24 -11.78
N CYS A 260 6.42 4.88 -13.01
CA CYS A 260 7.30 4.40 -14.05
C CYS A 260 7.61 5.55 -15.03
N ASP A 261 8.90 5.76 -15.33
CA ASP A 261 9.40 6.74 -16.31
C ASP A 261 10.36 6.10 -17.33
N GLY A 262 9.97 4.97 -17.87
CA GLY A 262 10.70 4.18 -18.86
C GLY A 262 10.77 2.69 -18.52
N GLU A 263 10.71 2.35 -17.23
CA GLU A 263 10.73 0.97 -16.77
C GLU A 263 9.50 0.21 -17.28
N PHE A 264 9.66 -1.05 -17.63
CA PHE A 264 8.63 -1.90 -18.25
C PHE A 264 8.03 -1.28 -19.53
N GLY A 265 8.73 -0.32 -20.18
CA GLY A 265 8.22 0.43 -21.32
C GLY A 265 7.07 1.40 -20.98
N LEU A 266 6.85 1.68 -19.70
CA LEU A 266 5.78 2.54 -19.20
C LEU A 266 6.28 3.95 -18.90
N LYS A 267 5.39 4.94 -19.05
CA LYS A 267 5.69 6.32 -18.70
C LYS A 267 4.47 7.03 -18.12
N GLY A 268 4.68 7.76 -17.03
CA GLY A 268 3.64 8.64 -16.47
C GLY A 268 2.54 7.91 -15.69
N ILE A 269 2.78 6.67 -15.23
CA ILE A 269 1.78 5.84 -14.56
C ILE A 269 2.33 5.20 -13.29
N TYR A 270 1.48 5.06 -12.29
CA TYR A 270 1.74 4.24 -11.11
C TYR A 270 1.21 2.83 -11.32
N VAL A 271 2.04 1.84 -11.08
CA VAL A 271 1.66 0.42 -11.16
C VAL A 271 2.55 -0.39 -10.22
N GLY A 272 2.07 -1.53 -9.76
CA GLY A 272 2.83 -2.44 -8.89
C GLY A 272 4.05 -3.01 -9.60
N VAL A 273 5.24 -2.59 -9.15
CA VAL A 273 6.57 -2.99 -9.69
C VAL A 273 7.56 -3.18 -8.54
N PRO A 274 8.66 -3.94 -8.73
CA PRO A 274 9.70 -4.07 -7.72
C PRO A 274 10.41 -2.73 -7.50
N THR A 275 10.39 -2.25 -6.26
CA THR A 275 10.80 -0.88 -5.91
C THR A 275 11.78 -0.90 -4.75
N VAL A 276 12.90 -0.19 -4.86
CA VAL A 276 13.83 0.04 -3.75
C VAL A 276 13.36 1.23 -2.95
N ILE A 277 13.06 1.02 -1.67
CA ILE A 277 12.68 2.07 -0.71
C ILE A 277 13.82 2.30 0.29
N GLY A 278 14.30 3.52 0.36
CA GLY A 278 15.30 4.00 1.31
C GLY A 278 15.04 5.46 1.69
N ALA A 279 15.99 6.14 2.31
CA ALA A 279 15.85 7.53 2.78
C ALA A 279 15.54 8.54 1.67
N GLY A 280 15.87 8.22 0.42
CA GLY A 280 15.48 9.00 -0.76
C GLY A 280 13.99 8.90 -1.11
N GLY A 281 13.28 7.94 -0.56
CA GLY A 281 11.92 7.54 -0.97
C GLY A 281 11.97 6.33 -1.89
N VAL A 282 11.30 6.39 -3.03
CA VAL A 282 11.45 5.42 -4.13
C VAL A 282 12.76 5.75 -4.85
N GLU A 283 13.80 4.98 -4.57
CA GLU A 283 15.14 5.26 -5.11
C GLU A 283 15.39 4.59 -6.45
N LYS A 284 14.67 3.50 -6.73
CA LYS A 284 14.79 2.76 -7.98
C LYS A 284 13.60 1.84 -8.20
N VAL A 285 13.11 1.79 -9.42
CA VAL A 285 12.28 0.70 -9.95
C VAL A 285 13.19 -0.32 -10.61
N ILE A 286 12.99 -1.61 -10.30
CA ILE A 286 13.80 -2.69 -10.88
C ILE A 286 13.03 -3.29 -12.05
N ASP A 287 13.49 -3.03 -13.26
CA ASP A 287 12.91 -3.56 -14.51
C ASP A 287 13.31 -5.03 -14.70
N ILE A 288 12.48 -5.95 -14.18
CA ILE A 288 12.71 -7.38 -14.30
C ILE A 288 12.14 -7.92 -15.63
N LYS A 289 12.77 -8.97 -16.16
CA LYS A 289 12.30 -9.61 -17.39
C LYS A 289 11.09 -10.51 -17.11
N LEU A 290 9.97 -10.18 -17.73
CA LEU A 290 8.77 -11.00 -17.75
C LEU A 290 8.84 -12.04 -18.89
N SER A 291 8.23 -13.22 -18.69
CA SER A 291 7.98 -14.18 -19.78
C SER A 291 6.84 -13.65 -20.66
N GLY A 292 6.60 -14.27 -21.81
CA GLY A 292 5.51 -13.84 -22.70
C GLY A 292 4.14 -13.83 -22.03
N ASP A 293 3.84 -14.85 -21.24
CA ASP A 293 2.55 -14.96 -20.52
C ASP A 293 2.47 -13.96 -19.36
N GLU A 294 3.58 -13.77 -18.62
CA GLU A 294 3.68 -12.77 -17.54
C GLU A 294 3.52 -11.36 -18.09
N GLN A 295 4.13 -11.07 -19.25
CA GLN A 295 4.02 -9.78 -19.94
C GLN A 295 2.57 -9.51 -20.37
N ALA A 296 1.91 -10.50 -20.98
CA ALA A 296 0.51 -10.36 -21.39
C ALA A 296 -0.43 -10.09 -20.22
N MET A 297 -0.21 -10.75 -19.07
CA MET A 297 -0.96 -10.47 -17.84
C MET A 297 -0.65 -9.06 -17.30
N PHE A 298 0.60 -8.66 -17.32
CA PHE A 298 1.03 -7.35 -16.86
C PHE A 298 0.45 -6.23 -17.75
N ASP A 299 0.50 -6.37 -19.07
CA ASP A 299 -0.06 -5.40 -20.01
C ASP A 299 -1.57 -5.22 -19.79
N LYS A 300 -2.32 -6.33 -19.63
CA LYS A 300 -3.74 -6.27 -19.27
C LYS A 300 -4.00 -5.52 -17.96
N SER A 301 -3.12 -5.74 -16.97
CA SER A 301 -3.20 -5.07 -15.67
C SER A 301 -2.93 -3.58 -15.79
N VAL A 302 -1.91 -3.20 -16.56
CA VAL A 302 -1.56 -1.81 -16.86
C VAL A 302 -2.70 -1.09 -17.61
N ASP A 303 -3.33 -1.74 -18.58
CA ASP A 303 -4.46 -1.15 -19.31
C ASP A 303 -5.67 -0.89 -18.41
N ALA A 304 -5.90 -1.76 -17.43
CA ALA A 304 -6.94 -1.52 -16.41
C ALA A 304 -6.62 -0.28 -15.54
N VAL A 305 -5.36 -0.09 -15.16
CA VAL A 305 -4.90 1.09 -14.40
C VAL A 305 -5.02 2.36 -15.25
N LYS A 306 -4.59 2.33 -16.53
CA LYS A 306 -4.76 3.46 -17.47
C LYS A 306 -6.22 3.88 -17.58
N GLY A 307 -7.13 2.91 -17.70
CA GLY A 307 -8.57 3.18 -17.75
C GLY A 307 -9.09 3.90 -16.50
N LEU A 308 -8.55 3.59 -15.31
CA LEU A 308 -8.90 4.30 -14.09
C LEU A 308 -8.36 5.74 -14.06
N VAL A 309 -7.14 5.95 -14.51
CA VAL A 309 -6.52 7.28 -14.61
C VAL A 309 -7.30 8.16 -15.58
N GLU A 310 -7.68 7.65 -16.77
CA GLU A 310 -8.50 8.39 -17.71
C GLU A 310 -9.91 8.71 -17.15
N ALA A 311 -10.49 7.81 -16.38
CA ALA A 311 -11.74 8.09 -15.67
C ALA A 311 -11.57 9.22 -14.64
N CYS A 312 -10.45 9.28 -13.91
CA CYS A 312 -10.14 10.40 -13.00
C CYS A 312 -10.05 11.73 -13.74
N LYS A 313 -9.38 11.78 -14.90
CA LYS A 313 -9.28 12.99 -15.74
C LYS A 313 -10.66 13.42 -16.27
N GLY A 314 -11.53 12.47 -16.59
CA GLY A 314 -12.92 12.74 -16.98
C GLY A 314 -13.78 13.33 -15.85
N ILE A 315 -13.47 13.01 -14.59
CA ILE A 315 -14.18 13.50 -13.40
C ILE A 315 -13.64 14.86 -12.97
N ASP A 316 -12.34 15.06 -12.93
CA ASP A 316 -11.69 16.33 -12.58
C ASP A 316 -10.74 16.77 -13.72
N THR A 317 -11.21 17.73 -14.49
CA THR A 317 -10.49 18.26 -15.66
C THR A 317 -9.22 19.02 -15.32
N THR A 318 -8.95 19.32 -14.03
CA THR A 318 -7.68 19.91 -13.60
C THR A 318 -6.53 18.91 -13.64
N LEU A 319 -6.82 17.61 -13.83
CA LEU A 319 -5.88 16.51 -13.99
C LEU A 319 -5.56 16.18 -15.46
N ALA A 320 -6.21 16.84 -16.43
CA ALA A 320 -6.08 16.59 -17.86
C ALA A 320 -4.82 17.20 -18.48
#